data_0a1c4d521dd60ee60934558450e4e360
#
_entry.id   0a1c4d521dd60ee60934558450e4e360
#
_cell.length_a   1.000
_cell.length_b   1.000
_cell.length_c   1.000
_cell.angle_alpha   90.00
_cell.angle_beta   90.00
_cell.angle_gamma   90.00
#
_symmetry.space_group_name_H-M   'P 1'
#
loop_
_entity.id
_entity.type
_entity.pdbx_description
1 polymer ?
#
loop_
_entity_poly.entity_id
_entity_poly.type
_entity_poly.pdbx_seq_one_letter_code
_entity_poly.pdbx_strand_id
1 'polypeptide(L)'
;MNSKLILGTVQFGLNYGINNIVGKPSKKNIKSILDSAYNNGIQLLDTAEAYGDSQNKIGEYHNNSTNKFNVITKFNSNTEGFSLNIIERVYNNLKILDVDKLYCYMFHSFDDFNKYFEKYRKDLLILKRDGIINNIGVSLYSNDELESVLKFNEITLVQLPFNLLDNNNKRGNIIKKAKAKGIEIHTRSVFLQGLF
;
A
#
# COMPACT_ATOMS: atom_id res chain seq x y z
N MET A 1 1.12 7.75 21.06
CA MET A 1 1.68 6.51 20.46
C MET A 1 1.11 6.43 19.06
N ASN A 2 1.94 6.27 18.04
CA ASN A 2 1.43 6.03 16.68
C ASN A 2 0.76 4.65 16.64
N SER A 3 -0.45 4.58 16.07
CA SER A 3 -1.16 3.33 15.88
C SER A 3 -0.34 2.37 15.02
N LYS A 4 -0.34 1.09 15.35
CA LYS A 4 0.20 0.02 14.49
C LYS A 4 -0.79 -0.42 13.40
N LEU A 5 -2.00 0.14 13.43
CA LEU A 5 -3.04 -0.17 12.45
C LEU A 5 -2.88 0.72 11.22
N ILE A 6 -3.11 0.12 10.06
CA ILE A 6 -3.16 0.78 8.76
C ILE A 6 -4.55 0.53 8.19
N LEU A 7 -5.21 1.58 7.71
CA LEU A 7 -6.53 1.42 7.12
C LEU A 7 -6.41 1.02 5.64
N GLY A 8 -6.82 -0.20 5.31
CA GLY A 8 -6.96 -0.67 3.93
C GLY A 8 -8.18 -0.05 3.26
N THR A 9 -8.05 0.42 2.03
CA THR A 9 -9.06 1.20 1.34
C THR A 9 -9.64 0.55 0.09
N VAL A 10 -9.36 -0.73 -0.15
CA VAL A 10 -9.83 -1.45 -1.33
C VAL A 10 -11.37 -1.39 -1.48
N GLN A 11 -12.12 -1.45 -0.38
CA GLN A 11 -13.58 -1.34 -0.40
C GLN A 11 -14.08 0.07 -0.77
N PHE A 12 -13.26 1.10 -0.68
CA PHE A 12 -13.67 2.42 -1.16
C PHE A 12 -13.87 2.45 -2.67
N GLY A 13 -13.11 1.64 -3.41
CA GLY A 13 -13.16 1.62 -4.87
C GLY A 13 -13.75 0.36 -5.50
N LEU A 14 -13.82 -0.75 -4.77
CA LEU A 14 -14.27 -2.05 -5.28
C LEU A 14 -15.29 -2.72 -4.34
N ASN A 15 -16.13 -3.58 -4.88
CA ASN A 15 -16.95 -4.49 -4.09
C ASN A 15 -16.07 -5.65 -3.60
N TYR A 16 -15.32 -5.40 -2.52
CA TYR A 16 -14.31 -6.32 -2.01
C TYR A 16 -14.73 -6.89 -0.66
N GLY A 17 -14.41 -8.16 -0.43
CA GLY A 17 -14.69 -8.91 0.79
C GLY A 17 -15.69 -10.03 0.58
N ILE A 18 -15.41 -11.21 1.16
CA ILE A 18 -16.24 -12.42 0.98
C ILE A 18 -17.66 -12.17 1.52
N ASN A 19 -17.79 -11.50 2.66
CA ASN A 19 -19.05 -11.21 3.31
C ASN A 19 -19.57 -9.78 3.03
N ASN A 20 -19.00 -9.09 2.04
CA ASN A 20 -19.46 -7.74 1.69
C ASN A 20 -20.73 -7.78 0.84
N ILE A 21 -21.88 -7.77 1.48
CA ILE A 21 -23.21 -7.71 0.83
C ILE A 21 -23.67 -6.29 0.55
N VAL A 22 -23.01 -5.27 1.14
CA VAL A 22 -23.42 -3.85 1.05
C VAL A 22 -22.76 -3.14 -0.15
N GLY A 23 -21.67 -3.70 -0.68
CA GLY A 23 -20.90 -3.10 -1.75
C GLY A 23 -19.97 -1.99 -1.28
N LYS A 24 -19.74 -0.99 -2.17
CA LYS A 24 -18.88 0.16 -1.85
C LYS A 24 -19.59 1.13 -0.89
N PRO A 25 -18.90 1.66 0.13
CA PRO A 25 -19.49 2.63 1.04
C PRO A 25 -19.79 3.97 0.32
N SER A 26 -20.83 4.66 0.79
CA SER A 26 -21.16 6.01 0.30
C SER A 26 -20.05 7.01 0.68
N LYS A 27 -20.01 8.17 -0.01
CA LYS A 27 -19.08 9.27 0.32
C LYS A 27 -19.20 9.69 1.79
N LYS A 28 -20.42 9.77 2.32
CA LYS A 28 -20.67 10.09 3.73
C LYS A 28 -20.05 9.05 4.67
N ASN A 29 -20.21 7.78 4.34
CA ASN A 29 -19.63 6.70 5.15
C ASN A 29 -18.10 6.68 5.07
N ILE A 30 -17.52 6.91 3.88
CA ILE A 30 -16.06 7.01 3.71
C ILE A 30 -15.52 8.15 4.58
N LYS A 31 -16.16 9.33 4.55
CA LYS A 31 -15.77 10.45 5.40
C LYS A 31 -15.81 10.07 6.88
N SER A 32 -16.90 9.45 7.34
CA SER A 32 -17.05 9.01 8.74
C SER A 32 -15.98 7.98 9.14
N ILE A 33 -15.66 7.05 8.26
CA ILE A 33 -14.60 6.04 8.48
C ILE A 33 -13.23 6.71 8.61
N LEU A 34 -12.89 7.64 7.70
CA LEU A 34 -11.63 8.36 7.72
C LEU A 34 -11.51 9.27 8.94
N ASP A 35 -12.55 10.03 9.28
CA ASP A 35 -12.57 10.84 10.49
C ASP A 35 -12.37 9.98 11.75
N SER A 36 -13.08 8.86 11.85
CA SER A 36 -12.94 7.93 12.97
C SER A 36 -11.53 7.34 13.04
N ALA A 37 -10.97 6.91 11.91
CA ALA A 37 -9.62 6.37 11.86
C ALA A 37 -8.58 7.40 12.34
N TYR A 38 -8.66 8.62 11.82
CA TYR A 38 -7.74 9.70 12.18
C TYR A 38 -7.82 10.05 13.68
N ASN A 39 -9.03 10.22 14.19
CA ASN A 39 -9.28 10.54 15.61
C ASN A 39 -8.83 9.43 16.57
N ASN A 40 -8.72 8.18 16.10
CA ASN A 40 -8.19 7.06 16.85
C ASN A 40 -6.69 6.78 16.56
N GLY A 41 -5.98 7.74 15.96
CA GLY A 41 -4.53 7.69 15.75
C GLY A 41 -4.07 6.80 14.58
N ILE A 42 -4.99 6.35 13.72
CA ILE A 42 -4.63 5.68 12.46
C ILE A 42 -4.34 6.78 11.44
N GLN A 43 -3.07 6.93 11.07
CA GLN A 43 -2.61 8.01 10.20
C GLN A 43 -2.02 7.50 8.87
N LEU A 44 -2.13 6.22 8.59
CA LEU A 44 -1.61 5.60 7.37
C LEU A 44 -2.73 4.85 6.64
N LEU A 45 -2.89 5.17 5.36
CA LEU A 45 -3.79 4.49 4.44
C LEU A 45 -3.03 3.57 3.51
N ASP A 46 -3.61 2.40 3.23
CA ASP A 46 -3.15 1.46 2.21
C ASP A 46 -4.14 1.42 1.05
N THR A 47 -3.74 1.97 -0.10
CA THR A 47 -4.48 1.96 -1.35
C THR A 47 -3.67 1.35 -2.49
N ALA A 48 -4.18 1.39 -3.71
CA ALA A 48 -3.48 0.96 -4.92
C ALA A 48 -4.13 1.57 -6.17
N GLU A 49 -3.37 1.71 -7.23
CA GLU A 49 -3.86 2.13 -8.56
C GLU A 49 -4.97 1.19 -9.07
N ALA A 50 -4.89 -0.10 -8.73
CA ALA A 50 -5.87 -1.12 -9.11
C ALA A 50 -7.14 -1.14 -8.25
N TYR A 51 -7.28 -0.26 -7.25
CA TYR A 51 -8.45 -0.26 -6.36
C TYR A 51 -9.60 0.63 -6.87
N GLY A 52 -9.86 0.61 -8.18
CA GLY A 52 -10.93 1.39 -8.78
C GLY A 52 -10.81 2.90 -8.48
N ASP A 53 -11.86 3.50 -7.94
CA ASP A 53 -11.89 4.92 -7.60
C ASP A 53 -11.46 5.24 -6.14
N SER A 54 -10.79 4.28 -5.46
CA SER A 54 -10.36 4.45 -4.07
C SER A 54 -9.46 5.67 -3.87
N GLN A 55 -8.44 5.86 -4.73
CA GLN A 55 -7.52 7.00 -4.64
C GLN A 55 -8.26 8.34 -4.81
N ASN A 56 -9.20 8.43 -5.74
CA ASN A 56 -10.01 9.65 -5.96
C ASN A 56 -10.81 10.01 -4.71
N LYS A 57 -11.39 9.02 -4.03
CA LYS A 57 -12.16 9.24 -2.79
C LYS A 57 -11.29 9.68 -1.62
N ILE A 58 -10.05 9.17 -1.55
CA ILE A 58 -9.07 9.62 -0.55
C ILE A 58 -8.68 11.07 -0.85
N GLY A 59 -8.36 11.41 -2.10
CA GLY A 59 -8.02 12.78 -2.49
C GLY A 59 -9.17 13.76 -2.27
N GLU A 60 -10.41 13.37 -2.60
CA GLU A 60 -11.60 14.17 -2.29
C GLU A 60 -11.72 14.45 -0.78
N TYR A 61 -11.46 13.46 0.07
CA TYR A 61 -11.43 13.64 1.51
C TYR A 61 -10.32 14.59 1.93
N HIS A 62 -9.11 14.41 1.44
CA HIS A 62 -7.97 15.27 1.75
C HIS A 62 -8.23 16.73 1.34
N ASN A 63 -8.81 16.95 0.15
CA ASN A 63 -9.11 18.31 -0.33
C ASN A 63 -10.17 19.03 0.54
N ASN A 64 -11.06 18.28 1.20
CA ASN A 64 -12.16 18.81 2.01
C ASN A 64 -11.95 18.65 3.53
N SER A 65 -10.75 18.29 3.97
CA SER A 65 -10.43 18.04 5.38
C SER A 65 -9.06 18.61 5.77
N THR A 66 -8.95 19.05 7.01
CA THR A 66 -7.64 19.38 7.62
C THR A 66 -6.86 18.14 8.01
N ASN A 67 -7.52 17.00 8.14
CA ASN A 67 -6.89 15.72 8.45
C ASN A 67 -6.23 15.16 7.18
N LYS A 68 -4.91 15.04 7.18
CA LYS A 68 -4.14 14.46 6.09
C LYS A 68 -3.52 13.14 6.54
N PHE A 69 -3.70 12.10 5.75
CA PHE A 69 -3.09 10.79 5.98
C PHE A 69 -1.79 10.66 5.20
N ASN A 70 -0.85 9.91 5.77
CA ASN A 70 0.21 9.30 4.98
C ASN A 70 -0.39 8.20 4.10
N VAL A 71 0.12 8.01 2.88
CA VAL A 71 -0.48 7.06 1.94
C VAL A 71 0.57 6.10 1.39
N ILE A 72 0.23 4.82 1.41
CA ILE A 72 0.87 3.78 0.61
C ILE A 72 0.00 3.58 -0.62
N THR A 73 0.59 3.68 -1.80
CA THR A 73 -0.08 3.23 -3.03
C THR A 73 0.77 2.25 -3.80
N LYS A 74 0.16 1.53 -4.76
CA LYS A 74 0.82 0.40 -5.41
C LYS A 74 0.74 0.53 -6.91
N PHE A 75 1.90 0.38 -7.55
CA PHE A 75 2.07 0.22 -8.98
C PHE A 75 1.39 -1.06 -9.45
N ASN A 76 0.59 -0.97 -10.49
CA ASN A 76 0.02 -2.13 -11.16
C ASN A 76 0.21 -1.98 -12.67
N SER A 77 0.89 -2.95 -13.30
CA SER A 77 1.19 -2.92 -14.74
C SER A 77 -0.06 -3.09 -15.63
N ASN A 78 -1.15 -3.60 -15.07
CA ASN A 78 -2.39 -3.86 -15.81
C ASN A 78 -3.40 -2.71 -15.72
N THR A 79 -3.01 -1.56 -15.18
CA THR A 79 -3.89 -0.39 -15.12
C THR A 79 -4.00 0.24 -16.51
N GLU A 80 -5.19 0.31 -17.07
CA GLU A 80 -5.44 0.86 -18.40
C GLU A 80 -5.09 2.35 -18.50
N GLY A 81 -4.58 2.77 -19.67
CA GLY A 81 -4.35 4.18 -20.02
C GLY A 81 -3.14 4.84 -19.35
N PHE A 82 -2.28 4.08 -18.66
CA PHE A 82 -1.09 4.66 -18.03
C PHE A 82 0.16 4.63 -18.93
N SER A 83 0.86 5.77 -18.97
CA SER A 83 2.25 5.84 -19.43
C SER A 83 3.12 4.86 -18.63
N LEU A 84 4.08 4.21 -19.29
CA LEU A 84 5.09 3.37 -18.60
C LEU A 84 6.17 4.21 -17.89
N ASN A 85 6.09 5.54 -17.91
CA ASN A 85 6.98 6.43 -17.18
C ASN A 85 6.60 6.43 -15.69
N ILE A 86 7.49 5.91 -14.85
CA ILE A 86 7.24 5.73 -13.41
C ILE A 86 7.18 7.07 -12.66
N ILE A 87 7.93 8.07 -13.11
CA ILE A 87 7.94 9.40 -12.49
C ILE A 87 6.58 10.07 -12.68
N GLU A 88 6.08 10.09 -13.91
CA GLU A 88 4.74 10.63 -14.22
C GLU A 88 3.65 9.92 -13.43
N ARG A 89 3.75 8.57 -13.29
CA ARG A 89 2.78 7.80 -12.49
C ARG A 89 2.79 8.22 -11.03
N VAL A 90 3.96 8.38 -10.43
CA VAL A 90 4.07 8.82 -9.02
C VAL A 90 3.46 10.20 -8.85
N TYR A 91 3.79 11.16 -9.70
CA TYR A 91 3.21 12.51 -9.63
C TYR A 91 1.69 12.51 -9.88
N ASN A 92 1.20 11.68 -10.79
CA ASN A 92 -0.24 11.52 -11.00
C ASN A 92 -0.94 10.94 -9.75
N ASN A 93 -0.34 9.95 -9.09
CA ASN A 93 -0.84 9.43 -7.82
C ASN A 93 -0.88 10.52 -6.73
N LEU A 94 0.16 11.34 -6.60
CA LEU A 94 0.18 12.47 -5.66
C LEU A 94 -0.96 13.44 -5.91
N LYS A 95 -1.17 13.82 -7.16
CA LYS A 95 -2.25 14.72 -7.58
C LYS A 95 -3.62 14.14 -7.27
N ILE A 96 -3.87 12.86 -7.60
CA ILE A 96 -5.15 12.20 -7.35
C ILE A 96 -5.42 12.09 -5.84
N LEU A 97 -4.40 11.77 -5.05
CA LEU A 97 -4.48 11.59 -3.61
C LEU A 97 -4.50 12.90 -2.81
N ASP A 98 -4.21 14.05 -3.45
CA ASP A 98 -4.03 15.37 -2.82
C ASP A 98 -3.04 15.31 -1.65
N VAL A 99 -1.82 14.82 -1.93
CA VAL A 99 -0.69 14.74 -0.99
C VAL A 99 0.62 15.16 -1.66
N ASP A 100 1.55 15.71 -0.88
CA ASP A 100 2.85 16.17 -1.39
C ASP A 100 3.86 15.03 -1.55
N LYS A 101 3.68 13.93 -0.81
CA LYS A 101 4.57 12.77 -0.83
C LYS A 101 3.83 11.48 -0.49
N LEU A 102 4.39 10.35 -0.91
CA LEU A 102 3.91 9.02 -0.53
C LEU A 102 4.75 8.46 0.62
N TYR A 103 4.10 7.81 1.58
CA TYR A 103 4.79 7.01 2.59
C TYR A 103 5.53 5.83 1.95
N CYS A 104 4.90 5.19 0.99
CA CYS A 104 5.51 4.13 0.19
C CYS A 104 4.88 4.08 -1.20
N TYR A 105 5.73 3.94 -2.21
CA TYR A 105 5.32 3.48 -3.53
C TYR A 105 5.73 2.02 -3.69
N MET A 106 4.77 1.13 -3.90
CA MET A 106 4.96 -0.30 -3.78
C MET A 106 4.64 -1.02 -5.08
N PHE A 107 5.40 -2.04 -5.46
CA PHE A 107 4.97 -2.99 -6.49
C PHE A 107 3.82 -3.86 -5.95
N HIS A 108 2.71 -3.92 -6.68
CA HIS A 108 1.49 -4.60 -6.24
C HIS A 108 1.65 -6.13 -6.17
N SER A 109 2.58 -6.67 -6.93
CA SER A 109 2.91 -8.10 -6.96
C SER A 109 4.41 -8.32 -7.11
N PHE A 110 4.85 -9.53 -6.78
CA PHE A 110 6.22 -9.97 -7.04
C PHE A 110 6.52 -10.04 -8.54
N ASP A 111 5.53 -10.37 -9.38
CA ASP A 111 5.67 -10.39 -10.84
C ASP A 111 5.93 -8.99 -11.39
N ASP A 112 5.18 -7.98 -10.94
CA ASP A 112 5.44 -6.59 -11.30
C ASP A 112 6.82 -6.13 -10.84
N PHE A 113 7.25 -6.52 -9.65
CA PHE A 113 8.59 -6.24 -9.14
C PHE A 113 9.65 -6.85 -10.05
N ASN A 114 9.59 -8.14 -10.34
CA ASN A 114 10.57 -8.82 -11.18
C ASN A 114 10.67 -8.22 -12.58
N LYS A 115 9.51 -7.84 -13.15
CA LYS A 115 9.45 -7.34 -14.52
C LYS A 115 9.92 -5.89 -14.65
N TYR A 116 9.67 -5.06 -13.64
CA TYR A 116 9.80 -3.62 -13.79
C TYR A 116 10.80 -2.96 -12.83
N PHE A 117 11.23 -3.62 -11.75
CA PHE A 117 12.09 -2.96 -10.76
C PHE A 117 13.40 -2.47 -11.36
N GLU A 118 14.15 -3.31 -12.06
CA GLU A 118 15.43 -2.91 -12.65
C GLU A 118 15.26 -1.77 -13.68
N LYS A 119 14.16 -1.77 -14.44
CA LYS A 119 13.83 -0.70 -15.38
C LYS A 119 13.62 0.64 -14.66
N TYR A 120 12.92 0.63 -13.52
CA TYR A 120 12.51 1.85 -12.81
C TYR A 120 13.41 2.19 -11.61
N ARG A 121 14.38 1.36 -11.29
CA ARG A 121 15.22 1.45 -10.10
C ARG A 121 15.86 2.83 -9.92
N LYS A 122 16.46 3.37 -10.98
CA LYS A 122 17.12 4.69 -10.93
C LYS A 122 16.11 5.81 -10.62
N ASP A 123 14.98 5.81 -11.29
CA ASP A 123 13.95 6.83 -11.13
C ASP A 123 13.31 6.75 -9.74
N LEU A 124 13.04 5.56 -9.24
CA LEU A 124 12.53 5.34 -7.87
C LEU A 124 13.53 5.83 -6.81
N LEU A 125 14.82 5.63 -7.01
CA LEU A 125 15.86 6.16 -6.10
C LEU A 125 15.94 7.69 -6.15
N ILE A 126 15.77 8.30 -7.32
CA ILE A 126 15.68 9.76 -7.46
C ILE A 126 14.46 10.28 -6.69
N LEU A 127 13.28 9.72 -6.91
CA LEU A 127 12.06 10.10 -6.21
C LEU A 127 12.19 9.95 -4.68
N LYS A 128 12.90 8.91 -4.22
CA LYS A 128 13.19 8.71 -2.81
C LYS A 128 14.16 9.73 -2.25
N ARG A 129 15.27 10.02 -2.95
CA ARG A 129 16.25 11.05 -2.58
C ARG A 129 15.59 12.44 -2.48
N ASP A 130 14.69 12.74 -3.40
CA ASP A 130 14.00 14.04 -3.48
C ASP A 130 12.82 14.14 -2.50
N GLY A 131 12.58 13.10 -1.69
CA GLY A 131 11.54 13.09 -0.66
C GLY A 131 10.10 12.94 -1.17
N ILE A 132 9.94 12.62 -2.46
CA ILE A 132 8.62 12.39 -3.09
C ILE A 132 8.01 11.06 -2.64
N ILE A 133 8.84 10.05 -2.43
CA ILE A 133 8.46 8.79 -1.80
C ILE A 133 9.41 8.51 -0.63
N ASN A 134 8.88 8.08 0.53
CA ASN A 134 9.73 7.74 1.66
C ASN A 134 10.30 6.31 1.54
N ASN A 135 9.49 5.37 1.05
CA ASN A 135 9.82 3.96 0.95
C ASN A 135 9.54 3.42 -0.46
N ILE A 136 10.36 2.45 -0.88
CA ILE A 136 10.07 1.58 -2.01
C ILE A 136 9.68 0.23 -1.44
N GLY A 137 8.54 -0.33 -1.88
CA GLY A 137 8.02 -1.56 -1.30
C GLY A 137 7.59 -2.60 -2.32
N VAL A 138 7.29 -3.81 -1.82
CA VAL A 138 6.74 -4.91 -2.61
C VAL A 138 5.67 -5.65 -1.81
N SER A 139 4.53 -5.95 -2.44
CA SER A 139 3.51 -6.83 -1.89
C SER A 139 3.78 -8.27 -2.33
N LEU A 140 3.87 -9.18 -1.37
CA LEU A 140 4.36 -10.54 -1.53
C LEU A 140 3.35 -11.56 -1.01
N TYR A 141 3.45 -12.79 -1.50
CA TYR A 141 2.61 -13.90 -1.05
C TYR A 141 3.40 -15.04 -0.40
N SER A 142 4.63 -15.29 -0.83
CA SER A 142 5.41 -16.43 -0.36
C SER A 142 6.68 -16.02 0.38
N ASN A 143 7.27 -16.97 1.10
CA ASN A 143 8.56 -16.78 1.74
C ASN A 143 9.70 -16.68 0.72
N ASP A 144 9.59 -17.41 -0.39
CA ASP A 144 10.61 -17.44 -1.45
C ASP A 144 10.65 -16.09 -2.18
N GLU A 145 9.48 -15.47 -2.41
CA GLU A 145 9.40 -14.11 -2.93
C GLU A 145 10.11 -13.13 -1.98
N LEU A 146 9.85 -13.22 -0.67
CA LEU A 146 10.51 -12.36 0.31
C LEU A 146 12.02 -12.60 0.34
N GLU A 147 12.49 -13.85 0.35
CA GLU A 147 13.92 -14.17 0.29
C GLU A 147 14.58 -13.57 -0.95
N SER A 148 13.89 -13.58 -2.09
CA SER A 148 14.36 -12.97 -3.34
C SER A 148 14.47 -11.44 -3.23
N VAL A 149 13.49 -10.80 -2.62
CA VAL A 149 13.45 -9.34 -2.42
C VAL A 149 14.51 -8.87 -1.41
N LEU A 150 14.88 -9.70 -0.43
CA LEU A 150 15.94 -9.38 0.54
C LEU A 150 17.33 -9.14 -0.08
N LYS A 151 17.54 -9.45 -1.35
CA LYS A 151 18.78 -9.16 -2.09
C LYS A 151 18.90 -7.69 -2.52
N PHE A 152 17.81 -6.93 -2.46
CA PHE A 152 17.73 -5.53 -2.92
C PHE A 152 17.65 -4.57 -1.73
N ASN A 153 18.73 -3.85 -1.48
CA ASN A 153 18.84 -2.91 -0.34
C ASN A 153 17.92 -1.68 -0.50
N GLU A 154 17.45 -1.41 -1.71
CA GLU A 154 16.54 -0.30 -2.01
C GLU A 154 15.12 -0.55 -1.49
N ILE A 155 14.74 -1.81 -1.34
CA ILE A 155 13.43 -2.19 -0.82
C ILE A 155 13.47 -2.07 0.70
N THR A 156 12.68 -1.14 1.22
CA THR A 156 12.64 -0.79 2.64
C THR A 156 11.33 -1.18 3.32
N LEU A 157 10.32 -1.58 2.54
CA LEU A 157 9.02 -2.00 3.05
C LEU A 157 8.51 -3.22 2.28
N VAL A 158 7.98 -4.21 2.98
CA VAL A 158 7.27 -5.33 2.36
C VAL A 158 5.91 -5.52 3.00
N GLN A 159 4.95 -5.92 2.19
CA GLN A 159 3.61 -6.27 2.63
C GLN A 159 3.33 -7.75 2.34
N LEU A 160 2.90 -8.52 3.35
CA LEU A 160 2.64 -9.95 3.21
C LEU A 160 1.40 -10.37 4.02
N PRO A 161 0.74 -11.48 3.66
CA PRO A 161 -0.36 -12.02 4.46
C PRO A 161 0.16 -12.51 5.80
N PHE A 162 -0.61 -12.22 6.86
CA PHE A 162 -0.35 -12.77 8.19
C PHE A 162 -1.69 -12.87 8.94
N ASN A 163 -2.09 -14.08 9.30
CA ASN A 163 -3.38 -14.38 9.93
C ASN A 163 -3.32 -15.73 10.66
N LEU A 164 -4.44 -16.25 11.14
CA LEU A 164 -4.49 -17.54 11.86
C LEU A 164 -3.95 -18.72 11.03
N LEU A 165 -4.15 -18.71 9.70
CA LEU A 165 -3.74 -19.80 8.81
C LEU A 165 -2.35 -19.55 8.18
N ASP A 166 -1.85 -18.31 8.24
CA ASP A 166 -0.57 -17.89 7.70
C ASP A 166 0.17 -17.08 8.76
N ASN A 167 0.77 -17.77 9.70
CA ASN A 167 1.23 -17.21 10.97
C ASN A 167 2.74 -17.38 11.20
N ASN A 168 3.17 -17.16 12.43
CA ASN A 168 4.57 -17.21 12.83
C ASN A 168 5.26 -18.56 12.55
N ASN A 169 4.54 -19.68 12.61
CA ASN A 169 5.12 -21.01 12.32
C ASN A 169 5.58 -21.09 10.86
N LYS A 170 4.81 -20.47 9.95
CA LYS A 170 5.13 -20.43 8.53
C LYS A 170 6.12 -19.33 8.17
N ARG A 171 6.01 -18.12 8.80
CA ARG A 171 6.70 -16.91 8.36
C ARG A 171 7.73 -16.36 9.35
N GLY A 172 7.77 -16.84 10.58
CA GLY A 172 8.53 -16.23 11.64
C GLY A 172 10.02 -16.06 11.31
N ASN A 173 10.64 -17.07 10.69
CA ASN A 173 12.05 -17.04 10.37
C ASN A 173 12.37 -15.99 9.29
N ILE A 174 11.60 -15.93 8.22
CA ILE A 174 11.84 -14.98 7.13
C ILE A 174 11.53 -13.54 7.56
N ILE A 175 10.50 -13.34 8.40
CA ILE A 175 10.19 -12.03 9.00
C ILE A 175 11.36 -11.56 9.87
N LYS A 176 11.97 -12.43 10.68
CA LYS A 176 13.14 -12.09 11.50
C LYS A 176 14.33 -11.65 10.61
N LYS A 177 14.59 -12.38 9.52
CA LYS A 177 15.62 -12.00 8.55
C LYS A 177 15.36 -10.62 7.94
N ALA A 178 14.13 -10.35 7.50
CA ALA A 178 13.75 -9.07 6.91
C ALA A 178 13.92 -7.92 7.92
N LYS A 179 13.47 -8.10 9.16
CA LYS A 179 13.65 -7.12 10.24
C LYS A 179 15.11 -6.87 10.57
N ALA A 180 15.96 -7.90 10.57
CA ALA A 180 17.40 -7.76 10.80
C ALA A 180 18.09 -6.92 9.70
N LYS A 181 17.51 -6.85 8.51
CA LYS A 181 17.94 -5.96 7.41
C LYS A 181 17.30 -4.56 7.46
N GLY A 182 16.55 -4.24 8.50
CA GLY A 182 15.87 -2.94 8.64
C GLY A 182 14.64 -2.77 7.75
N ILE A 183 14.09 -3.85 7.17
CA ILE A 183 12.90 -3.79 6.33
C ILE A 183 11.66 -3.68 7.23
N GLU A 184 10.82 -2.70 6.93
CA GLU A 184 9.51 -2.52 7.56
C GLU A 184 8.54 -3.59 7.04
N ILE A 185 7.80 -4.23 7.95
CA ILE A 185 6.87 -5.31 7.62
C ILE A 185 5.44 -4.86 7.88
N HIS A 186 4.65 -4.81 6.82
CA HIS A 186 3.20 -4.64 6.92
C HIS A 186 2.48 -5.96 6.70
N THR A 187 1.47 -6.23 7.51
CA THR A 187 0.67 -7.44 7.37
C THR A 187 -0.70 -7.11 6.79
N ARG A 188 -1.15 -7.93 5.84
CA ARG A 188 -2.47 -7.84 5.24
C ARG A 188 -3.26 -9.14 5.40
N SER A 189 -4.52 -9.13 5.00
CA SER A 189 -5.41 -10.30 5.06
C SER A 189 -5.57 -10.87 6.48
N VAL A 190 -5.47 -10.01 7.50
CA VAL A 190 -5.55 -10.41 8.91
C VAL A 190 -6.89 -11.07 9.23
N PHE A 191 -7.98 -10.56 8.66
CA PHE A 191 -9.35 -11.06 8.83
C PHE A 191 -9.84 -11.90 7.63
N LEU A 192 -8.94 -12.35 6.74
CA LEU A 192 -9.26 -13.18 5.57
C LEU A 192 -10.47 -12.66 4.78
N GLN A 193 -10.47 -11.37 4.46
CA GLN A 193 -11.53 -10.69 3.70
C GLN A 193 -12.91 -10.70 4.38
N GLY A 194 -12.95 -10.75 5.72
CA GLY A 194 -14.20 -10.78 6.50
C GLY A 194 -14.70 -12.19 6.79
N LEU A 195 -13.85 -13.20 6.71
CA LEU A 195 -14.20 -14.57 7.08
C LEU A 195 -14.25 -14.76 8.61
N PHE A 196 -13.60 -13.87 9.37
CA PHE A 196 -13.61 -13.83 10.85
C PHE A 196 -14.24 -12.53 11.33
#